data_327e4f5cc3d9756541b5eb3e49638ae9
#
_entry.id   327e4f5cc3d9756541b5eb3e49638ae9
#
_cell.length_a   1.000
_cell.length_b   1.000
_cell.length_c   1.000
_cell.angle_alpha   90.00
_cell.angle_beta   90.00
_cell.angle_gamma   90.00
#
_symmetry.space_group_name_H-M   'P 1'
#
loop_
_entity.id
_entity.type
_entity.pdbx_description
1 polymer ?
#
loop_
_entity_poly.entity_id
_entity_poly.type
_entity_poly.pdbx_seq_one_letter_code
_entity_poly.pdbx_strand_id
1 'polypeptide(L)'
;LAEILCNKNFDCLTFDFEHGLFNITDLPNLLRVAEIKNKATLVRLPNKNLEICRQVLDAGVDGIIIPNISSELELKKIININLLPPKGKRGVGFSRSNKFGKEFNKYIKSKTDPIIIAMIEDIKAIKNLDKILMVKNLDGILIGPYDLSASMGIPGKFKNIKFKKALEHIKTSCKNHKISCGLHLIDPSYKKLKEYIRQGYNFIPYSTDTHIINQAVEKLFKKKVIR
;
A
#
# COMPACT_ATOMS: atom_id res chain seq x y z
N LEU A 1 13.06 8.18 12.06
CA LEU A 1 12.63 8.68 10.74
C LEU A 1 11.11 8.75 10.66
N ALA A 2 10.37 7.70 11.09
CA ALA A 2 8.90 7.72 11.14
C ALA A 2 8.35 8.96 11.86
N GLU A 3 8.93 9.36 12.98
CA GLU A 3 8.54 10.56 13.72
C GLU A 3 8.70 11.85 12.91
N ILE A 4 9.78 11.97 12.13
CA ILE A 4 9.99 13.12 11.24
C ILE A 4 8.90 13.16 10.16
N LEU A 5 8.57 12.01 9.57
CA LEU A 5 7.55 11.91 8.54
C LEU A 5 6.14 12.15 9.08
N CYS A 6 5.83 11.66 10.28
CA CYS A 6 4.54 11.91 10.94
C CYS A 6 4.27 13.40 11.19
N ASN A 7 5.31 14.22 11.32
CA ASN A 7 5.17 15.67 11.47
C ASN A 7 4.92 16.43 10.14
N LYS A 8 4.82 15.70 9.02
CA LYS A 8 4.56 16.27 7.69
C LYS A 8 3.13 16.02 7.25
N ASN A 9 2.72 16.72 6.19
CA ASN A 9 1.36 16.64 5.65
C ASN A 9 1.17 15.41 4.77
N PHE A 10 1.47 14.24 5.32
CA PHE A 10 1.06 12.96 4.75
C PHE A 10 -0.24 12.51 5.42
N ASP A 11 -1.17 11.98 4.64
CA ASP A 11 -2.44 11.45 5.16
C ASP A 11 -2.22 10.13 5.90
N CYS A 12 -1.29 9.31 5.41
CA CYS A 12 -0.92 8.04 6.02
C CYS A 12 0.57 7.74 5.87
N LEU A 13 1.06 6.82 6.70
CA LEU A 13 2.36 6.19 6.54
C LEU A 13 2.20 4.76 6.08
N THR A 14 3.04 4.34 5.13
CA THR A 14 3.13 2.95 4.70
C THR A 14 4.46 2.36 5.17
N PHE A 15 4.39 1.29 5.97
CA PHE A 15 5.56 0.52 6.36
C PHE A 15 5.76 -0.62 5.35
N ASP A 16 6.93 -0.64 4.75
CA ASP A 16 7.24 -1.56 3.67
C ASP A 16 7.95 -2.81 4.20
N PHE A 17 7.23 -3.93 4.26
CA PHE A 17 7.78 -5.22 4.68
C PHE A 17 8.24 -6.09 3.49
N GLU A 18 8.04 -5.63 2.26
CA GLU A 18 8.50 -6.35 1.07
C GLU A 18 9.95 -6.03 0.73
N HIS A 19 10.29 -4.74 0.68
CA HIS A 19 11.65 -4.28 0.35
C HIS A 19 12.33 -3.53 1.50
N GLY A 20 11.59 -3.24 2.56
CA GLY A 20 12.13 -2.67 3.79
C GLY A 20 12.76 -3.74 4.69
N LEU A 21 13.67 -3.31 5.56
CA LEU A 21 14.34 -4.19 6.54
C LEU A 21 13.59 -4.24 7.89
N PHE A 22 12.25 -4.18 7.85
CA PHE A 22 11.41 -4.26 9.05
C PHE A 22 11.06 -5.71 9.40
N ASN A 23 11.02 -5.98 10.69
CA ASN A 23 10.42 -7.19 11.25
C ASN A 23 9.07 -6.87 11.88
N ILE A 24 8.23 -7.88 12.05
CA ILE A 24 6.92 -7.72 12.70
C ILE A 24 7.05 -7.17 14.13
N THR A 25 8.17 -7.43 14.81
CA THR A 25 8.48 -6.92 16.13
C THR A 25 8.74 -5.42 16.19
N ASP A 26 9.09 -4.80 15.07
CA ASP A 26 9.32 -3.34 14.99
C ASP A 26 8.00 -2.57 14.89
N LEU A 27 6.96 -3.23 14.34
CA LEU A 27 5.69 -2.60 13.99
C LEU A 27 5.00 -1.92 15.18
N PRO A 28 4.91 -2.49 16.39
CA PRO A 28 4.28 -1.81 17.52
C PRO A 28 4.91 -0.46 17.88
N ASN A 29 6.22 -0.31 17.73
CA ASN A 29 6.91 0.95 18.01
C ASN A 29 6.62 2.00 16.93
N LEU A 30 6.60 1.60 15.66
CA LEU A 30 6.26 2.47 14.53
C LEU A 30 4.81 2.96 14.62
N LEU A 31 3.89 2.06 15.03
CA LEU A 31 2.48 2.39 15.21
C LEU A 31 2.25 3.40 16.34
N ARG A 32 2.96 3.26 17.49
CA ARG A 32 2.87 4.24 18.59
C ARG A 32 3.21 5.65 18.12
N VAL A 33 4.25 5.78 17.29
CA VAL A 33 4.65 7.08 16.74
C VAL A 33 3.55 7.66 15.83
N ALA A 34 2.98 6.83 14.95
CA ALA A 34 1.91 7.26 14.06
C ALA A 34 0.63 7.64 14.83
N GLU A 35 0.26 6.86 15.85
CA GLU A 35 -0.92 7.11 16.70
C GLU A 35 -0.82 8.44 17.46
N ILE A 36 0.36 8.77 18.04
CA ILE A 36 0.57 10.05 18.73
C ILE A 36 0.31 11.24 17.80
N LYS A 37 0.54 11.07 16.52
CA LYS A 37 0.35 12.10 15.48
C LYS A 37 -0.96 11.94 14.70
N ASN A 38 -1.84 11.05 15.10
CA ASN A 38 -3.12 10.73 14.43
C ASN A 38 -2.93 10.46 12.93
N LYS A 39 -1.89 9.70 12.57
CA LYS A 39 -1.63 9.28 11.19
C LYS A 39 -2.16 7.88 10.95
N ALA A 40 -2.93 7.73 9.89
CA ALA A 40 -3.31 6.40 9.40
C ALA A 40 -2.07 5.60 8.99
N THR A 41 -2.15 4.28 9.12
CA THR A 41 -1.03 3.38 8.87
C THR A 41 -1.41 2.24 7.95
N LEU A 42 -0.57 1.99 6.97
CA LEU A 42 -0.66 0.85 6.08
C LEU A 42 0.62 0.01 6.17
N VAL A 43 0.51 -1.28 5.93
CA VAL A 43 1.68 -2.15 5.76
C VAL A 43 1.64 -2.80 4.39
N ARG A 44 2.71 -2.61 3.60
CA ARG A 44 2.93 -3.46 2.44
C ARG A 44 3.51 -4.78 2.92
N LEU A 45 2.80 -5.86 2.63
CA LEU A 45 3.16 -7.20 3.06
C LEU A 45 4.37 -7.71 2.26
N PRO A 46 5.25 -8.55 2.86
CA PRO A 46 6.41 -9.10 2.16
C PRO A 46 6.01 -10.14 1.11
N ASN A 47 4.83 -10.71 1.26
CA ASN A 47 4.26 -11.71 0.38
C ASN A 47 2.77 -11.92 0.73
N LYS A 48 2.14 -12.92 0.13
CA LYS A 48 0.73 -13.29 0.34
C LYS A 48 0.53 -14.31 1.48
N ASN A 49 1.46 -14.37 2.44
CA ASN A 49 1.35 -15.26 3.59
C ASN A 49 0.25 -14.78 4.55
N LEU A 50 -0.73 -15.62 4.76
CA LEU A 50 -1.94 -15.31 5.51
C LEU A 50 -1.69 -15.13 7.03
N GLU A 51 -0.66 -15.76 7.55
CA GLU A 51 -0.25 -15.60 8.94
C GLU A 51 0.33 -14.21 9.20
N ILE A 52 1.21 -13.74 8.32
CA ILE A 52 1.77 -12.39 8.38
C ILE A 52 0.66 -11.34 8.26
N CYS A 53 -0.30 -11.54 7.35
CA CYS A 53 -1.46 -10.65 7.23
C CYS A 53 -2.18 -10.48 8.57
N ARG A 54 -2.48 -11.61 9.24
CA ARG A 54 -3.14 -11.60 10.54
C ARG A 54 -2.32 -10.89 11.59
N GLN A 55 -1.03 -11.20 11.72
CA GLN A 55 -0.13 -10.59 12.70
C GLN A 55 -0.05 -9.07 12.54
N VAL A 56 0.06 -8.58 11.30
CA VAL A 56 0.10 -7.16 10.97
C VAL A 56 -1.20 -6.47 11.40
N LEU A 57 -2.36 -7.06 11.10
CA LEU A 57 -3.66 -6.52 11.51
C LEU A 57 -3.87 -6.59 13.03
N ASP A 58 -3.35 -7.62 13.68
CA ASP A 58 -3.41 -7.76 15.14
C ASP A 58 -2.51 -6.76 15.85
N ALA A 59 -1.43 -6.30 15.20
CA ALA A 59 -0.63 -5.18 15.68
C ALA A 59 -1.40 -3.85 15.67
N GLY A 60 -2.48 -3.73 14.90
CA GLY A 60 -3.38 -2.58 14.90
C GLY A 60 -3.11 -1.56 13.80
N VAL A 61 -2.64 -1.99 12.63
CA VAL A 61 -2.59 -1.13 11.43
C VAL A 61 -4.01 -0.88 10.90
N ASP A 62 -4.19 0.24 10.21
CA ASP A 62 -5.47 0.59 9.60
C ASP A 62 -5.74 -0.19 8.30
N GLY A 63 -4.68 -0.70 7.66
CA GLY A 63 -4.84 -1.50 6.45
C GLY A 63 -3.57 -2.17 5.94
N ILE A 64 -3.74 -2.95 4.89
CA ILE A 64 -2.68 -3.73 4.24
C ILE A 64 -2.64 -3.49 2.74
N ILE A 65 -1.44 -3.52 2.20
CA ILE A 65 -1.16 -3.53 0.76
C ILE A 65 -0.63 -4.92 0.42
N ILE A 66 -1.34 -5.62 -0.45
CA ILE A 66 -1.05 -7.02 -0.80
C ILE A 66 -0.31 -7.04 -2.14
N PRO A 67 0.96 -7.50 -2.18
CA PRO A 67 1.75 -7.50 -3.40
C PRO A 67 1.28 -8.56 -4.38
N ASN A 68 1.60 -8.35 -5.64
CA ASN A 68 1.54 -9.31 -6.73
C ASN A 68 0.21 -10.07 -6.87
N ILE A 69 -0.92 -9.35 -6.76
CA ILE A 69 -2.25 -9.92 -7.00
C ILE A 69 -2.46 -10.09 -8.50
N SER A 70 -2.80 -11.32 -8.92
CA SER A 70 -3.00 -11.67 -10.33
C SER A 70 -4.38 -12.26 -10.65
N SER A 71 -5.18 -12.62 -9.64
CA SER A 71 -6.53 -13.17 -9.82
C SER A 71 -7.49 -12.78 -8.71
N GLU A 72 -8.79 -12.79 -9.05
CA GLU A 72 -9.86 -12.54 -8.08
C GLU A 72 -9.99 -13.65 -7.04
N LEU A 73 -9.71 -14.89 -7.40
CA LEU A 73 -9.80 -16.02 -6.46
C LEU A 73 -8.77 -15.91 -5.35
N GLU A 74 -7.54 -15.54 -5.72
CA GLU A 74 -6.47 -15.27 -4.76
C GLU A 74 -6.84 -14.12 -3.83
N LEU A 75 -7.28 -13.00 -4.38
CA LEU A 75 -7.67 -11.83 -3.61
C LEU A 75 -8.85 -12.13 -2.68
N LYS A 76 -9.89 -12.82 -3.16
CA LYS A 76 -11.03 -13.25 -2.34
C LYS A 76 -10.60 -14.10 -1.14
N LYS A 77 -9.67 -15.04 -1.35
CA LYS A 77 -9.13 -15.88 -0.27
C LYS A 77 -8.44 -15.03 0.78
N ILE A 78 -7.59 -14.10 0.36
CA ILE A 78 -6.83 -13.23 1.28
C ILE A 78 -7.80 -12.32 2.05
N ILE A 79 -8.73 -11.65 1.38
CA ILE A 79 -9.73 -10.78 2.02
C ILE A 79 -10.54 -11.58 3.06
N ASN A 80 -11.06 -12.74 2.68
CA ASN A 80 -11.90 -13.56 3.57
C ASN A 80 -11.21 -13.93 4.90
N ILE A 81 -9.90 -14.16 4.89
CA ILE A 81 -9.15 -14.51 6.11
C ILE A 81 -8.76 -13.28 6.93
N ASN A 82 -8.80 -12.10 6.36
CA ASN A 82 -8.41 -10.87 7.03
C ASN A 82 -9.59 -10.07 7.60
N LEU A 83 -10.82 -10.43 7.24
CA LEU A 83 -12.02 -9.83 7.80
C LEU A 83 -12.51 -10.64 9.00
N LEU A 84 -13.03 -9.94 10.01
CA LEU A 84 -13.67 -10.56 11.18
C LEU A 84 -15.01 -11.23 10.80
N PRO A 85 -15.42 -12.29 11.52
CA PRO A 85 -16.77 -12.85 11.40
C PRO A 85 -17.84 -11.78 11.66
N PRO A 86 -19.01 -11.84 11.00
CA PRO A 86 -19.43 -12.84 10.01
C PRO A 86 -18.94 -12.54 8.56
N LYS A 87 -18.25 -11.43 8.31
CA LYS A 87 -17.80 -11.02 6.97
C LYS A 87 -16.67 -11.89 6.43
N GLY A 88 -15.86 -12.47 7.32
CA GLY A 88 -14.72 -13.29 6.98
C GLY A 88 -14.41 -14.34 8.03
N LYS A 89 -13.19 -14.86 8.00
CA LYS A 89 -12.71 -15.99 8.83
C LYS A 89 -11.48 -15.64 9.67
N ARG A 90 -11.19 -14.34 9.87
CA ARG A 90 -10.07 -13.94 10.73
C ARG A 90 -10.28 -14.44 12.14
N GLY A 91 -9.28 -15.14 12.69
CA GLY A 91 -9.27 -15.55 14.08
C GLY A 91 -9.36 -14.35 15.02
N VAL A 92 -10.06 -14.51 16.13
CA VAL A 92 -10.28 -13.45 17.11
C VAL A 92 -9.51 -13.80 18.38
N GLY A 93 -8.67 -12.87 18.84
CA GLY A 93 -7.84 -13.03 20.03
C GLY A 93 -7.58 -11.71 20.72
N PHE A 94 -6.96 -11.76 21.91
CA PHE A 94 -6.49 -10.56 22.57
C PHE A 94 -5.19 -10.10 21.93
N SER A 95 -5.25 -8.94 21.32
CA SER A 95 -4.14 -8.36 20.57
C SER A 95 -4.06 -6.85 20.78
N ARG A 96 -3.02 -6.21 20.26
CA ARG A 96 -2.87 -4.76 20.35
C ARG A 96 -4.05 -4.02 19.70
N SER A 97 -4.60 -4.52 18.60
CA SER A 97 -5.74 -3.92 17.91
C SER A 97 -7.00 -3.77 18.76
N ASN A 98 -7.16 -4.60 19.81
CA ASN A 98 -8.27 -4.51 20.76
C ASN A 98 -7.82 -4.15 22.19
N LYS A 99 -6.66 -3.50 22.31
CA LYS A 99 -6.05 -3.08 23.58
C LYS A 99 -5.88 -4.24 24.56
N PHE A 100 -5.36 -5.36 24.03
CA PHE A 100 -5.08 -6.57 24.81
C PHE A 100 -6.30 -7.11 25.56
N GLY A 101 -7.46 -7.04 24.92
CA GLY A 101 -8.72 -7.53 25.45
C GLY A 101 -9.59 -6.46 26.11
N LYS A 102 -9.05 -5.30 26.50
CA LYS A 102 -9.82 -4.23 27.15
C LYS A 102 -10.99 -3.73 26.29
N GLU A 103 -10.81 -3.67 24.96
CA GLU A 103 -11.85 -3.25 24.03
C GLU A 103 -12.37 -4.41 23.16
N PHE A 104 -12.22 -5.66 23.60
CA PHE A 104 -12.55 -6.84 22.81
C PHE A 104 -13.98 -6.83 22.27
N ASN A 105 -14.98 -6.60 23.14
CA ASN A 105 -16.39 -6.57 22.73
C ASN A 105 -16.71 -5.44 21.75
N LYS A 106 -16.05 -4.28 21.87
CA LYS A 106 -16.17 -3.17 20.94
C LYS A 106 -15.53 -3.54 19.60
N TYR A 107 -14.36 -4.16 19.64
CA TYR A 107 -13.61 -4.59 18.47
C TYR A 107 -14.37 -5.59 17.60
N ILE A 108 -14.91 -6.68 18.20
CA ILE A 108 -15.66 -7.70 17.45
C ILE A 108 -17.00 -7.19 16.91
N LYS A 109 -17.59 -6.16 17.54
CA LYS A 109 -18.81 -5.50 17.09
C LYS A 109 -18.53 -4.33 16.14
N SER A 110 -17.28 -3.99 15.93
CA SER A 110 -16.89 -2.90 15.02
C SER A 110 -17.35 -3.19 13.60
N LYS A 111 -17.88 -2.16 12.96
CA LYS A 111 -18.20 -2.20 11.54
C LYS A 111 -17.02 -1.77 10.66
N THR A 112 -15.92 -1.37 11.27
CA THR A 112 -14.74 -0.88 10.57
C THR A 112 -13.87 -2.08 10.17
N ASP A 113 -13.82 -2.36 8.89
CA ASP A 113 -12.91 -3.35 8.32
C ASP A 113 -11.55 -2.71 8.04
N PRO A 114 -10.46 -3.48 7.98
CA PRO A 114 -9.18 -2.96 7.56
C PRO A 114 -9.22 -2.52 6.09
N ILE A 115 -8.50 -1.47 5.76
CA ILE A 115 -8.30 -1.04 4.37
C ILE A 115 -7.50 -2.12 3.64
N ILE A 116 -8.01 -2.56 2.48
CA ILE A 116 -7.35 -3.58 1.66
C ILE A 116 -7.03 -3.02 0.28
N ILE A 117 -5.74 -2.97 -0.02
CA ILE A 117 -5.22 -2.50 -1.30
C ILE A 117 -4.50 -3.66 -1.99
N ALA A 118 -4.84 -3.92 -3.25
CA ALA A 118 -4.19 -4.94 -4.07
C ALA A 118 -3.14 -4.28 -4.99
N MET A 119 -1.90 -4.80 -5.02
CA MET A 119 -0.93 -4.32 -6.01
C MET A 119 -1.14 -4.99 -7.36
N ILE A 120 -1.16 -4.15 -8.40
CA ILE A 120 -1.25 -4.53 -9.81
C ILE A 120 0.12 -4.28 -10.44
N GLU A 121 0.88 -5.34 -10.59
CA GLU A 121 2.29 -5.28 -10.99
C GLU A 121 2.70 -6.43 -11.93
N ASP A 122 1.74 -7.20 -12.39
CA ASP A 122 1.92 -8.23 -13.40
C ASP A 122 0.89 -8.07 -14.54
N ILE A 123 1.30 -8.37 -15.77
CA ILE A 123 0.42 -8.32 -16.95
C ILE A 123 -0.79 -9.27 -16.83
N LYS A 124 -0.68 -10.33 -16.03
CA LYS A 124 -1.81 -11.24 -15.73
C LYS A 124 -2.89 -10.52 -14.93
N ALA A 125 -2.49 -9.64 -14.00
CA ALA A 125 -3.42 -8.82 -13.23
C ALA A 125 -4.23 -7.89 -14.15
N ILE A 126 -3.60 -7.32 -15.17
CA ILE A 126 -4.29 -6.46 -16.18
C ILE A 126 -5.33 -7.28 -16.94
N LYS A 127 -5.02 -8.52 -17.33
CA LYS A 127 -5.97 -9.41 -18.03
C LYS A 127 -7.17 -9.81 -17.16
N ASN A 128 -7.00 -9.85 -15.85
CA ASN A 128 -8.03 -10.22 -14.88
C ASN A 128 -8.61 -9.01 -14.14
N LEU A 129 -8.28 -7.78 -14.57
CA LEU A 129 -8.49 -6.57 -13.80
C LEU A 129 -9.93 -6.37 -13.35
N ASP A 130 -10.89 -6.46 -14.26
CA ASP A 130 -12.30 -6.25 -13.92
C ASP A 130 -12.80 -7.26 -12.89
N LYS A 131 -12.36 -8.53 -12.99
CA LYS A 131 -12.71 -9.56 -11.98
C LYS A 131 -12.08 -9.23 -10.61
N ILE A 132 -10.85 -8.72 -10.60
CA ILE A 132 -10.17 -8.27 -9.37
C ILE A 132 -10.93 -7.09 -8.76
N LEU A 133 -11.29 -6.08 -9.56
CA LEU A 133 -11.99 -4.88 -9.09
C LEU A 133 -13.42 -5.15 -8.59
N MET A 134 -14.04 -6.25 -9.00
CA MET A 134 -15.36 -6.69 -8.51
C MET A 134 -15.31 -7.43 -7.16
N VAL A 135 -14.13 -7.67 -6.61
CA VAL A 135 -14.00 -8.37 -5.32
C VAL A 135 -14.51 -7.47 -4.19
N LYS A 136 -15.47 -7.98 -3.41
CA LYS A 136 -16.01 -7.25 -2.26
C LYS A 136 -14.93 -6.96 -1.23
N ASN A 137 -15.03 -5.80 -0.57
CA ASN A 137 -14.09 -5.33 0.44
C ASN A 137 -12.66 -5.07 -0.09
N LEU A 138 -12.52 -4.86 -1.39
CA LEU A 138 -11.34 -4.24 -1.97
C LEU A 138 -11.57 -2.71 -1.95
N ASP A 139 -10.69 -1.96 -1.29
CA ASP A 139 -10.81 -0.50 -1.17
C ASP A 139 -10.05 0.22 -2.28
N GLY A 140 -8.95 -0.36 -2.73
CA GLY A 140 -8.12 0.25 -3.76
C GLY A 140 -7.16 -0.71 -4.42
N ILE A 141 -6.54 -0.22 -5.48
CA ILE A 141 -5.37 -0.86 -6.07
C ILE A 141 -4.18 0.09 -6.05
N LEU A 142 -3.00 -0.47 -6.02
CA LEU A 142 -1.73 0.25 -6.18
C LEU A 142 -0.97 -0.32 -7.35
N ILE A 143 -0.62 0.52 -8.31
CA ILE A 143 0.21 0.12 -9.45
C ILE A 143 1.68 0.16 -9.02
N GLY A 144 2.39 -0.97 -9.13
CA GLY A 144 3.83 -1.10 -9.00
C GLY A 144 4.50 -0.87 -10.37
N PRO A 145 5.00 0.34 -10.69
CA PRO A 145 5.39 0.66 -12.06
C PRO A 145 6.63 -0.10 -12.53
N TYR A 146 7.58 -0.40 -11.66
CA TYR A 146 8.77 -1.16 -12.04
C TYR A 146 8.43 -2.60 -12.37
N ASP A 147 7.74 -3.29 -11.48
CA ASP A 147 7.39 -4.71 -11.66
C ASP A 147 6.42 -4.87 -12.82
N LEU A 148 5.41 -3.99 -12.94
CA LEU A 148 4.50 -4.00 -14.07
C LEU A 148 5.25 -3.83 -15.40
N SER A 149 6.15 -2.84 -15.51
CA SER A 149 6.93 -2.64 -16.73
C SER A 149 7.87 -3.81 -17.04
N ALA A 150 8.43 -4.44 -16.00
CA ALA A 150 9.25 -5.63 -16.13
C ALA A 150 8.43 -6.83 -16.63
N SER A 151 7.25 -7.07 -16.07
CA SER A 151 6.33 -8.14 -16.51
C SER A 151 5.84 -7.95 -17.96
N MET A 152 5.82 -6.69 -18.43
CA MET A 152 5.52 -6.34 -19.82
C MET A 152 6.72 -6.49 -20.78
N GLY A 153 7.90 -6.90 -20.30
CA GLY A 153 9.14 -7.00 -21.08
C GLY A 153 9.79 -5.65 -21.42
N ILE A 154 9.45 -4.58 -20.70
CA ILE A 154 9.94 -3.22 -20.91
C ILE A 154 10.37 -2.56 -19.59
N PRO A 155 11.27 -3.17 -18.79
CA PRO A 155 11.60 -2.72 -17.45
C PRO A 155 12.03 -1.25 -17.40
N GLY A 156 11.38 -0.45 -16.55
CA GLY A 156 11.68 0.97 -16.34
C GLY A 156 11.34 1.90 -17.51
N LYS A 157 10.83 1.39 -18.65
CA LYS A 157 10.49 2.21 -19.82
C LYS A 157 9.11 2.87 -19.70
N PHE A 158 8.91 3.70 -18.70
CA PHE A 158 7.63 4.34 -18.39
C PHE A 158 7.06 5.26 -19.49
N LYS A 159 7.92 5.73 -20.41
CA LYS A 159 7.50 6.50 -21.59
C LYS A 159 6.95 5.63 -22.72
N ASN A 160 7.12 4.31 -22.65
CA ASN A 160 6.64 3.37 -23.68
C ASN A 160 5.12 3.46 -23.82
N ILE A 161 4.64 3.46 -25.08
CA ILE A 161 3.21 3.58 -25.38
C ILE A 161 2.37 2.42 -24.81
N LYS A 162 2.94 1.20 -24.78
CA LYS A 162 2.26 0.03 -24.20
C LYS A 162 2.05 0.22 -22.71
N PHE A 163 3.06 0.73 -21.98
CA PHE A 163 2.94 1.00 -20.54
C PHE A 163 1.91 2.09 -20.26
N LYS A 164 1.94 3.20 -21.01
CA LYS A 164 0.96 4.28 -20.88
C LYS A 164 -0.47 3.80 -21.13
N LYS A 165 -0.68 2.97 -22.16
CA LYS A 165 -1.99 2.35 -22.43
C LYS A 165 -2.44 1.45 -21.28
N ALA A 166 -1.53 0.67 -20.67
CA ALA A 166 -1.84 -0.15 -19.52
C ALA A 166 -2.28 0.70 -18.31
N LEU A 167 -1.55 1.78 -18.00
CA LEU A 167 -1.92 2.70 -16.91
C LEU A 167 -3.31 3.33 -17.16
N GLU A 168 -3.59 3.76 -18.39
CA GLU A 168 -4.87 4.37 -18.74
C GLU A 168 -6.02 3.36 -18.63
N HIS A 169 -5.80 2.13 -19.07
CA HIS A 169 -6.76 1.05 -18.93
C HIS A 169 -7.06 0.76 -17.44
N ILE A 170 -6.02 0.61 -16.61
CA ILE A 170 -6.18 0.35 -15.17
C ILE A 170 -6.98 1.50 -14.52
N LYS A 171 -6.61 2.74 -14.79
CA LYS A 171 -7.27 3.92 -14.23
C LYS A 171 -8.75 4.00 -14.64
N THR A 172 -9.05 3.75 -15.91
CA THR A 172 -10.42 3.76 -16.43
C THR A 172 -11.26 2.64 -15.81
N SER A 173 -10.73 1.43 -15.71
CA SER A 173 -11.42 0.32 -15.03
C SER A 173 -11.69 0.64 -13.56
N CYS A 174 -10.71 1.17 -12.82
CA CYS A 174 -10.92 1.59 -11.43
C CYS A 174 -12.04 2.61 -11.29
N LYS A 175 -12.08 3.62 -12.17
CA LYS A 175 -13.15 4.62 -12.19
C LYS A 175 -14.53 3.99 -12.42
N ASN A 176 -14.63 3.06 -13.39
CA ASN A 176 -15.88 2.38 -13.71
C ASN A 176 -16.38 1.51 -12.54
N HIS A 177 -15.49 0.86 -11.83
CA HIS A 177 -15.80 0.05 -10.65
C HIS A 177 -15.87 0.84 -9.33
N LYS A 178 -15.59 2.16 -9.36
CA LYS A 178 -15.54 3.04 -8.17
C LYS A 178 -14.53 2.57 -7.11
N ILE A 179 -13.42 2.00 -7.55
CA ILE A 179 -12.30 1.56 -6.72
C ILE A 179 -11.20 2.61 -6.74
N SER A 180 -10.56 2.86 -5.60
CA SER A 180 -9.43 3.78 -5.50
C SER A 180 -8.26 3.30 -6.37
N CYS A 181 -7.67 4.23 -7.14
CA CYS A 181 -6.56 3.94 -8.04
C CYS A 181 -5.30 4.62 -7.57
N GLY A 182 -4.31 3.83 -7.18
CA GLY A 182 -3.01 4.29 -6.73
C GLY A 182 -1.91 4.11 -7.79
N LEU A 183 -0.97 5.04 -7.77
CA LEU A 183 0.28 4.93 -8.53
C LEU A 183 1.45 5.41 -7.68
N HIS A 184 2.49 4.56 -7.52
CA HIS A 184 3.67 4.91 -6.74
C HIS A 184 4.48 6.00 -7.47
N LEU A 185 4.65 7.13 -6.82
CA LEU A 185 5.52 8.23 -7.27
C LEU A 185 6.92 8.02 -6.70
N ILE A 186 7.79 7.37 -7.45
CA ILE A 186 9.11 6.93 -6.99
C ILE A 186 10.04 8.12 -6.76
N ASP A 187 10.24 8.97 -7.78
CA ASP A 187 11.05 10.18 -7.64
C ASP A 187 10.27 11.27 -6.92
N PRO A 188 10.71 11.76 -5.75
CA PRO A 188 9.99 12.78 -5.02
C PRO A 188 9.94 14.10 -5.81
N SER A 189 8.77 14.43 -6.33
CA SER A 189 8.54 15.63 -7.13
C SER A 189 7.13 16.17 -6.88
N TYR A 190 7.05 17.37 -6.29
CA TYR A 190 5.77 18.03 -6.05
C TYR A 190 5.02 18.33 -7.37
N LYS A 191 5.75 18.62 -8.44
CA LYS A 191 5.16 18.82 -9.79
C LYS A 191 4.50 17.53 -10.29
N LYS A 192 5.20 16.40 -10.19
CA LYS A 192 4.66 15.09 -10.59
C LYS A 192 3.48 14.66 -9.69
N LEU A 193 3.55 14.95 -8.37
CA LEU A 193 2.44 14.69 -7.46
C LEU A 193 1.16 15.40 -7.93
N LYS A 194 1.25 16.71 -8.20
CA LYS A 194 0.11 17.47 -8.73
C LYS A 194 -0.39 16.93 -10.08
N GLU A 195 0.52 16.44 -10.91
CA GLU A 195 0.16 15.83 -12.20
C GLU A 195 -0.62 14.53 -11.98
N TYR A 196 -0.17 13.64 -11.09
CA TYR A 196 -0.87 12.38 -10.79
C TYR A 196 -2.27 12.64 -10.21
N ILE A 197 -2.40 13.60 -9.29
CA ILE A 197 -3.70 14.01 -8.75
C ILE A 197 -4.63 14.48 -9.88
N ARG A 198 -4.14 15.34 -10.80
CA ARG A 198 -4.92 15.81 -11.96
C ARG A 198 -5.28 14.69 -12.92
N GLN A 199 -4.46 13.65 -13.03
CA GLN A 199 -4.74 12.47 -13.83
C GLN A 199 -5.78 11.52 -13.18
N GLY A 200 -6.20 11.80 -11.94
CA GLY A 200 -7.23 11.03 -11.23
C GLY A 200 -6.72 9.92 -10.33
N TYR A 201 -5.40 9.86 -10.07
CA TYR A 201 -4.88 8.99 -9.01
C TYR A 201 -5.19 9.60 -7.65
N ASN A 202 -5.71 8.80 -6.74
CA ASN A 202 -6.17 9.22 -5.41
C ASN A 202 -5.50 8.48 -4.24
N PHE A 203 -4.59 7.56 -4.53
CA PHE A 203 -3.68 6.94 -3.58
C PHE A 203 -2.25 6.99 -4.15
N ILE A 204 -1.42 7.87 -3.61
CA ILE A 204 -0.10 8.16 -4.18
C ILE A 204 0.98 7.96 -3.11
N PRO A 205 1.57 6.76 -2.98
CA PRO A 205 2.79 6.60 -2.19
C PRO A 205 3.87 7.52 -2.75
N TYR A 206 4.40 8.40 -1.88
CA TYR A 206 5.33 9.45 -2.27
C TYR A 206 6.75 9.04 -1.96
N SER A 207 7.40 8.37 -2.90
CA SER A 207 8.78 7.88 -2.78
C SER A 207 8.98 6.87 -1.64
N THR A 208 10.21 6.66 -1.24
CA THR A 208 10.60 6.02 0.00
C THR A 208 11.51 6.95 0.80
N ASP A 209 11.53 6.81 2.10
CA ASP A 209 12.36 7.61 3.00
C ASP A 209 13.85 7.50 2.65
N THR A 210 14.33 6.30 2.36
CA THR A 210 15.71 6.04 1.94
C THR A 210 16.06 6.72 0.62
N HIS A 211 15.15 6.72 -0.36
CA HIS A 211 15.36 7.38 -1.64
C HIS A 211 15.38 8.91 -1.50
N ILE A 212 14.49 9.46 -0.66
CA ILE A 212 14.46 10.91 -0.34
C ILE A 212 15.79 11.34 0.29
N ILE A 213 16.28 10.56 1.27
CA ILE A 213 17.56 10.85 1.95
C ILE A 213 18.71 10.76 0.94
N ASN A 214 18.78 9.69 0.14
CA ASN A 214 19.83 9.52 -0.86
C ASN A 214 19.87 10.71 -1.84
N GLN A 215 18.73 11.12 -2.38
CA GLN A 215 18.66 12.27 -3.27
C GLN A 215 19.07 13.59 -2.58
N ALA A 216 18.71 13.76 -1.31
CA ALA A 216 19.12 14.96 -0.56
C ALA A 216 20.65 15.01 -0.38
N VAL A 217 21.25 13.88 0.00
CA VAL A 217 22.71 13.75 0.15
C VAL A 217 23.42 13.97 -1.19
N GLU A 218 22.97 13.34 -2.27
CA GLU A 218 23.55 13.54 -3.59
C GLU A 218 23.55 15.03 -4.03
N LYS A 219 22.49 15.76 -3.73
CA LYS A 219 22.42 17.21 -4.05
C LYS A 219 23.46 18.03 -3.30
N LEU A 220 23.79 17.64 -2.07
CA LEU A 220 24.84 18.33 -1.27
C LEU A 220 26.23 18.14 -1.91
N PHE A 221 26.51 16.95 -2.45
CA PHE A 221 27.82 16.63 -3.04
C PHE A 221 27.94 16.93 -4.54
N LYS A 222 26.82 17.12 -5.26
CA LYS A 222 26.84 17.57 -6.68
C LYS A 222 27.29 19.02 -6.86
N LYS A 223 27.23 19.88 -5.84
CA LYS A 223 27.95 21.15 -5.85
C LYS A 223 29.43 20.82 -5.73
N LYS A 224 30.17 20.88 -6.86
CA LYS A 224 31.64 20.83 -6.86
C LYS A 224 32.11 21.75 -5.73
N VAL A 225 32.74 21.18 -4.73
CA VAL A 225 33.63 21.95 -3.89
C VAL A 225 34.73 22.40 -4.83
N ILE A 226 34.62 23.65 -5.32
CA ILE A 226 35.67 24.31 -6.07
C ILE A 226 36.81 24.42 -5.05
N ARG A 227 37.81 23.56 -5.23
CA ARG A 227 39.10 23.68 -4.53
C ARG A 227 39.87 24.83 -5.11
#